data_5637dc40f26fc2559b9ab4259c31034e
#
_entry.id   5637dc40f26fc2559b9ab4259c31034e
#
_cell.length_a   1.000
_cell.length_b   1.000
_cell.length_c   1.000
_cell.angle_alpha   90.00
_cell.angle_beta   90.00
_cell.angle_gamma   90.00
#
_symmetry.space_group_name_H-M   'P 1'
#
loop_
_entity.id
_entity.type
_entity.pdbx_description
1 polymer ?
#
loop_
_entity_poly.entity_id
_entity_poly.type
_entity_poly.pdbx_seq_one_letter_code
_entity_poly.pdbx_strand_id
1 'polypeptide(L)'
;TISLVPAISESRALNDVFGIRAKTRTAFRVALIITCPCFVGMYFLAEKIAALIYNAPGAADAIQTMSVGILLLGLHQISTGILQGLGRTSIPVINMILAAAVKVFLSWTLTAIPTLGIKGAAMATVVDFGLAAVLNMIFIYKYTGFALSFSGVFKPAVSAAAMGAAVAARCFGARDEKGVQDTVHTAVALGLVSGVLLAVGGMGKDDLESLPFIGHRLLAAGQKLGYFR
;
A
#
# COMPACT_ATOMS: atom_id res chain seq x y z
N THR A 1 9.23 -1.92 6.85
CA THR A 1 10.14 -2.98 6.35
C THR A 1 11.31 -3.20 7.30
N ILE A 2 11.92 -2.13 7.82
CA ILE A 2 13.14 -2.23 8.68
C ILE A 2 12.90 -3.09 9.92
N SER A 3 11.76 -2.96 10.59
CA SER A 3 11.40 -3.74 11.78
C SER A 3 10.92 -5.16 11.46
N LEU A 4 10.45 -5.41 10.24
CA LEU A 4 9.90 -6.69 9.83
C LEU A 4 10.99 -7.76 9.61
N VAL A 5 12.11 -7.35 9.03
CA VAL A 5 13.24 -8.25 8.73
C VAL A 5 13.76 -8.96 9.98
N PRO A 6 14.14 -8.25 11.08
CA PRO A 6 14.60 -8.91 12.31
C PRO A 6 13.51 -9.77 12.95
N ALA A 7 12.24 -9.32 12.94
CA ALA A 7 11.16 -10.09 13.53
C ALA A 7 10.91 -11.44 12.83
N ILE A 8 11.04 -11.48 11.50
CA ILE A 8 10.92 -12.75 10.74
C ILE A 8 12.19 -13.60 10.89
N SER A 9 13.38 -13.01 10.91
CA SER A 9 14.62 -13.76 11.07
C SER A 9 14.71 -14.44 12.43
N GLU A 10 14.21 -13.80 13.50
CA GLU A 10 14.07 -14.40 14.83
C GLU A 10 13.14 -15.62 14.81
N SER A 11 11.92 -15.48 14.26
CA SER A 11 10.99 -16.62 14.14
C SER A 11 11.57 -17.76 13.31
N ARG A 12 12.37 -17.44 12.28
CA ARG A 12 13.07 -18.43 11.48
C ARG A 12 14.14 -19.17 12.29
N ALA A 13 14.93 -18.45 13.10
CA ALA A 13 15.94 -19.04 13.96
C ALA A 13 15.34 -20.03 14.96
N LEU A 14 14.13 -19.74 15.43
CA LEU A 14 13.35 -20.59 16.33
C LEU A 14 12.57 -21.72 15.60
N ASN A 15 12.67 -21.83 14.27
CA ASN A 15 11.87 -22.72 13.44
C ASN A 15 10.34 -22.58 13.63
N ASP A 16 9.89 -21.42 14.08
CA ASP A 16 8.47 -21.13 14.33
C ASP A 16 7.75 -20.70 13.03
N VAL A 17 7.27 -21.70 12.29
CA VAL A 17 6.51 -21.49 11.04
C VAL A 17 5.18 -20.74 11.30
N PHE A 18 4.54 -20.99 12.45
CA PHE A 18 3.30 -20.29 12.80
C PHE A 18 3.56 -18.81 13.06
N GLY A 19 4.61 -18.46 13.80
CA GLY A 19 5.02 -17.09 14.04
C GLY A 19 5.39 -16.36 12.74
N ILE A 20 6.09 -17.02 11.81
CA ILE A 20 6.38 -16.45 10.49
C ILE A 20 5.09 -16.11 9.74
N ARG A 21 4.11 -17.03 9.69
CA ARG A 21 2.83 -16.80 9.02
C ARG A 21 2.01 -15.71 9.67
N ALA A 22 1.97 -15.66 11.00
CA ALA A 22 1.26 -14.61 11.75
C ALA A 22 1.88 -13.23 11.48
N LYS A 23 3.21 -13.10 11.62
CA LYS A 23 3.94 -11.85 11.33
C LYS A 23 3.78 -11.41 9.87
N THR A 24 3.82 -12.35 8.93
CA THR A 24 3.58 -12.10 7.50
C THR A 24 2.17 -11.54 7.27
N ARG A 25 1.15 -12.18 7.88
CA ARG A 25 -0.25 -11.73 7.76
C ARG A 25 -0.43 -10.31 8.29
N THR A 26 0.13 -10.03 9.48
CA THR A 26 0.07 -8.70 10.10
C THR A 26 0.77 -7.65 9.23
N ALA A 27 1.95 -7.97 8.70
CA ALA A 27 2.69 -7.06 7.83
C ALA A 27 1.90 -6.67 6.56
N PHE A 28 1.30 -7.64 5.87
CA PHE A 28 0.46 -7.36 4.70
C PHE A 28 -0.78 -6.54 5.06
N ARG A 29 -1.42 -6.86 6.20
CA ARG A 29 -2.59 -6.11 6.67
C ARG A 29 -2.24 -4.64 6.96
N VAL A 30 -1.15 -4.39 7.68
CA VAL A 30 -0.68 -3.03 7.97
C VAL A 30 -0.32 -2.27 6.69
N ALA A 31 0.37 -2.92 5.75
CA ALA A 31 0.69 -2.32 4.46
C ALA A 31 -0.58 -1.89 3.71
N LEU A 32 -1.59 -2.76 3.62
CA LEU A 32 -2.84 -2.47 2.94
C LEU A 32 -3.64 -1.35 3.63
N ILE A 33 -3.65 -1.32 4.97
CA ILE A 33 -4.30 -0.24 5.74
C ILE A 33 -3.73 1.12 5.39
N ILE A 34 -2.42 1.20 5.11
CA ILE A 34 -1.76 2.45 4.77
C ILE A 34 -1.88 2.74 3.26
N THR A 35 -1.61 1.76 2.41
CA THR A 35 -1.53 1.97 0.96
C THR A 35 -2.88 2.14 0.29
N CYS A 36 -3.96 1.50 0.80
CA CYS A 36 -5.29 1.64 0.21
C CYS A 36 -5.84 3.08 0.32
N PRO A 37 -5.80 3.77 1.47
CA PRO A 37 -6.20 5.18 1.54
C PRO A 37 -5.31 6.09 0.71
N CYS A 38 -3.99 5.86 0.70
CA CYS A 38 -3.06 6.64 -0.12
C CYS A 38 -3.36 6.51 -1.62
N PHE A 39 -3.64 5.28 -2.09
CA PHE A 39 -4.06 5.02 -3.45
C PHE A 39 -5.32 5.82 -3.81
N VAL A 40 -6.37 5.67 -3.00
CA VAL A 40 -7.65 6.33 -3.25
C VAL A 40 -7.51 7.85 -3.21
N GLY A 41 -6.79 8.39 -2.22
CA GLY A 41 -6.53 9.83 -2.12
C GLY A 41 -5.82 10.38 -3.36
N MET A 42 -4.71 9.74 -3.78
CA MET A 42 -3.97 10.15 -4.97
C MET A 42 -4.78 10.02 -6.26
N TYR A 43 -5.62 8.97 -6.35
CA TYR A 43 -6.44 8.74 -7.54
C TYR A 43 -7.46 9.85 -7.75
N PHE A 44 -8.22 10.22 -6.72
CA PHE A 44 -9.27 11.24 -6.82
C PHE A 44 -8.74 12.67 -6.81
N LEU A 45 -7.57 12.91 -6.21
CA LEU A 45 -6.95 14.23 -6.16
C LEU A 45 -5.96 14.49 -7.29
N ALA A 46 -5.75 13.54 -8.20
CA ALA A 46 -4.74 13.61 -9.26
C ALA A 46 -4.82 14.90 -10.08
N GLU A 47 -6.01 15.31 -10.53
CA GLU A 47 -6.23 16.54 -11.31
C GLU A 47 -5.87 17.79 -10.50
N LYS A 48 -6.30 17.84 -9.24
CA LYS A 48 -6.05 18.98 -8.35
C LYS A 48 -4.56 19.10 -8.01
N ILE A 49 -3.90 17.97 -7.76
CA ILE A 49 -2.46 17.91 -7.50
C ILE A 49 -1.68 18.33 -8.74
N ALA A 50 -2.07 17.85 -9.94
CA ALA A 50 -1.43 18.22 -11.20
C ALA A 50 -1.54 19.73 -11.47
N ALA A 51 -2.71 20.32 -11.23
CA ALA A 51 -2.94 21.74 -11.43
C ALA A 51 -2.20 22.59 -10.39
N LEU A 52 -2.29 22.23 -9.09
CA LEU A 52 -1.78 23.04 -7.99
C LEU A 52 -0.26 22.99 -7.85
N ILE A 53 0.33 21.79 -7.98
CA ILE A 53 1.77 21.58 -7.71
C ILE A 53 2.60 21.73 -8.98
N TYR A 54 2.12 21.16 -10.08
CA TYR A 54 2.90 21.09 -11.32
C TYR A 54 2.48 22.13 -12.36
N ASN A 55 1.36 22.83 -12.13
CA ASN A 55 0.74 23.76 -13.12
C ASN A 55 0.62 23.12 -14.53
N ALA A 56 0.41 21.81 -14.57
CA ALA A 56 0.40 20.99 -15.77
C ALA A 56 -0.80 20.03 -15.74
N PRO A 57 -1.99 20.44 -16.19
CA PRO A 57 -3.20 19.61 -16.18
C PRO A 57 -3.02 18.26 -16.90
N GLY A 58 -2.19 18.23 -17.96
CA GLY A 58 -1.88 17.01 -18.70
C GLY A 58 -1.12 15.92 -17.92
N ALA A 59 -0.56 16.25 -16.74
CA ALA A 59 0.08 15.28 -15.87
C ALA A 59 -0.92 14.48 -15.00
N ALA A 60 -2.18 14.91 -14.95
CA ALA A 60 -3.21 14.30 -14.11
C ALA A 60 -3.40 12.79 -14.41
N ASP A 61 -3.48 12.43 -15.68
CA ASP A 61 -3.63 11.06 -16.16
C ASP A 61 -2.47 10.15 -15.73
N ALA A 62 -1.25 10.69 -15.77
CA ALA A 62 -0.06 9.94 -15.32
C ALA A 62 -0.08 9.75 -13.80
N ILE A 63 -0.43 10.77 -13.02
CA ILE A 63 -0.56 10.71 -11.55
C ILE A 63 -1.66 9.71 -11.17
N GLN A 64 -2.80 9.76 -11.84
CA GLN A 64 -3.92 8.85 -11.61
C GLN A 64 -3.53 7.39 -11.89
N THR A 65 -2.81 7.15 -12.97
CA THR A 65 -2.29 5.82 -13.30
C THR A 65 -1.27 5.35 -12.27
N MET A 66 -0.32 6.23 -11.88
CA MET A 66 0.69 5.92 -10.86
C MET A 66 0.12 5.68 -9.48
N SER A 67 -1.07 6.20 -9.17
CA SER A 67 -1.71 5.96 -7.87
C SER A 67 -1.98 4.47 -7.62
N VAL A 68 -2.34 3.70 -8.66
CA VAL A 68 -2.46 2.23 -8.59
C VAL A 68 -1.13 1.59 -8.19
N GLY A 69 -0.02 2.17 -8.66
CA GLY A 69 1.32 1.75 -8.30
C GLY A 69 1.62 1.84 -6.80
N ILE A 70 0.99 2.75 -6.05
CA ILE A 70 1.18 2.88 -4.59
C ILE A 70 0.78 1.58 -3.88
N LEU A 71 -0.35 1.00 -4.26
CA LEU A 71 -0.83 -0.26 -3.68
C LEU A 71 0.14 -1.42 -3.98
N LEU A 72 0.55 -1.54 -5.24
CA LEU A 72 1.45 -2.60 -5.70
C LEU A 72 2.86 -2.43 -5.12
N LEU A 73 3.34 -1.18 -5.01
CA LEU A 73 4.60 -0.86 -4.36
C LEU A 73 4.60 -1.29 -2.88
N GLY A 74 3.50 -1.02 -2.16
CA GLY A 74 3.36 -1.45 -0.76
C GLY A 74 3.45 -2.97 -0.62
N LEU A 75 2.75 -3.71 -1.48
CA LEU A 75 2.83 -5.18 -1.52
C LEU A 75 4.23 -5.68 -1.87
N HIS A 76 4.89 -5.06 -2.85
CA HIS A 76 6.27 -5.38 -3.23
C HIS A 76 7.24 -5.14 -2.07
N GLN A 77 7.16 -4.00 -1.40
CA GLN A 77 8.05 -3.64 -0.29
C GLN A 77 7.93 -4.63 0.89
N ILE A 78 6.70 -4.99 1.26
CA ILE A 78 6.49 -5.95 2.35
C ILE A 78 6.96 -7.35 1.95
N SER A 79 6.63 -7.81 0.75
CA SER A 79 7.05 -9.13 0.26
C SER A 79 8.58 -9.24 0.17
N THR A 80 9.26 -8.17 -0.24
CA THR A 80 10.73 -8.08 -0.23
C THR A 80 11.28 -8.22 1.19
N GLY A 81 10.74 -7.48 2.17
CA GLY A 81 11.16 -7.55 3.56
C GLY A 81 10.96 -8.95 4.18
N ILE A 82 9.86 -9.62 3.82
CA ILE A 82 9.61 -11.00 4.29
C ILE A 82 10.67 -11.96 3.73
N LEU A 83 10.98 -11.91 2.44
CA LEU A 83 11.99 -12.77 1.83
C LEU A 83 13.39 -12.50 2.38
N GLN A 84 13.71 -11.23 2.65
CA GLN A 84 14.96 -10.86 3.31
C GLN A 84 15.03 -11.43 4.75
N GLY A 85 13.96 -11.32 5.53
CA GLY A 85 13.85 -11.91 6.86
C GLY A 85 13.96 -13.44 6.86
N LEU A 86 13.48 -14.09 5.79
CA LEU A 86 13.69 -15.50 5.54
C LEU A 86 15.12 -15.84 5.09
N GLY A 87 16.04 -14.88 5.04
CA GLY A 87 17.42 -15.04 4.58
C GLY A 87 17.55 -15.38 3.09
N ARG A 88 16.53 -15.08 2.30
CA ARG A 88 16.52 -15.29 0.84
C ARG A 88 16.64 -13.96 0.11
N THR A 89 17.67 -13.19 0.42
CA THR A 89 17.88 -11.82 -0.10
C THR A 89 18.06 -11.77 -1.62
N SER A 90 18.60 -12.83 -2.22
CA SER A 90 18.83 -12.90 -3.68
C SER A 90 17.52 -12.99 -4.48
N ILE A 91 16.45 -13.57 -3.91
CA ILE A 91 15.19 -13.78 -4.65
C ILE A 91 14.53 -12.45 -5.01
N PRO A 92 14.29 -11.50 -4.09
CA PRO A 92 13.69 -10.21 -4.44
C PRO A 92 14.55 -9.41 -5.42
N VAL A 93 15.88 -9.53 -5.34
CA VAL A 93 16.80 -8.86 -6.29
C VAL A 93 16.62 -9.40 -7.70
N ILE A 94 16.59 -10.71 -7.87
CA ILE A 94 16.37 -11.34 -9.19
C ILE A 94 14.98 -10.97 -9.73
N ASN A 95 13.95 -11.04 -8.88
CA ASN A 95 12.58 -10.67 -9.29
C ASN A 95 12.47 -9.20 -9.69
N MET A 96 13.19 -8.31 -9.00
CA MET A 96 13.24 -6.88 -9.33
C MET A 96 13.97 -6.65 -10.67
N ILE A 97 15.07 -7.34 -10.93
CA ILE A 97 15.78 -7.24 -12.22
C ILE A 97 14.88 -7.72 -13.37
N LEU A 98 14.16 -8.82 -13.16
CA LEU A 98 13.23 -9.35 -14.17
C LEU A 98 12.08 -8.36 -14.42
N ALA A 99 11.49 -7.81 -13.38
CA ALA A 99 10.43 -6.82 -13.48
C ALA A 99 10.92 -5.54 -14.17
N ALA A 100 12.14 -5.07 -13.85
CA ALA A 100 12.76 -3.91 -14.49
C ALA A 100 13.00 -4.14 -15.99
N ALA A 101 13.41 -5.33 -16.40
CA ALA A 101 13.56 -5.67 -17.82
C ALA A 101 12.22 -5.57 -18.57
N VAL A 102 11.14 -6.11 -17.98
CA VAL A 102 9.77 -6.00 -18.52
C VAL A 102 9.33 -4.53 -18.57
N LYS A 103 9.61 -3.75 -17.53
CA LYS A 103 9.31 -2.31 -17.48
C LYS A 103 9.97 -1.55 -18.62
N VAL A 104 11.26 -1.78 -18.88
CA VAL A 104 11.99 -1.10 -19.97
C VAL A 104 11.32 -1.40 -21.30
N PHE A 105 11.02 -2.66 -21.58
CA PHE A 105 10.35 -3.08 -22.80
C PHE A 105 8.96 -2.44 -22.94
N LEU A 106 8.14 -2.51 -21.87
CA LEU A 106 6.80 -1.91 -21.84
C LEU A 106 6.86 -0.38 -21.96
N SER A 107 7.79 0.26 -21.25
CA SER A 107 7.95 1.71 -21.33
C SER A 107 8.26 2.15 -22.75
N TRP A 108 9.17 1.45 -23.43
CA TRP A 108 9.49 1.76 -24.81
C TRP A 108 8.27 1.61 -25.73
N THR A 109 7.59 0.47 -25.67
CA THR A 109 6.45 0.19 -26.55
C THR A 109 5.25 1.08 -26.27
N LEU A 110 4.89 1.29 -24.99
CA LEU A 110 3.70 2.08 -24.61
C LEU A 110 3.93 3.58 -24.80
N THR A 111 5.14 4.09 -24.56
CA THR A 111 5.44 5.52 -24.77
C THR A 111 5.51 5.88 -26.25
N ALA A 112 5.84 4.92 -27.12
CA ALA A 112 5.83 5.13 -28.58
C ALA A 112 4.42 5.33 -29.15
N ILE A 113 3.37 4.99 -28.41
CA ILE A 113 1.99 5.19 -28.82
C ILE A 113 1.60 6.65 -28.53
N PRO A 114 1.29 7.50 -29.53
CA PRO A 114 1.05 8.93 -29.33
C PRO A 114 -0.09 9.26 -28.37
N THR A 115 -1.10 8.37 -28.26
CA THR A 115 -2.24 8.53 -27.36
C THR A 115 -1.92 8.24 -25.88
N LEU A 116 -0.86 7.46 -25.62
CA LEU A 116 -0.47 7.07 -24.27
C LEU A 116 0.65 7.96 -23.70
N GLY A 117 1.69 8.27 -24.51
CA GLY A 117 2.78 9.16 -24.08
C GLY A 117 3.28 8.90 -22.67
N ILE A 118 3.23 9.90 -21.79
CA ILE A 118 3.64 9.83 -20.39
C ILE A 118 2.82 8.81 -19.59
N LYS A 119 1.55 8.64 -19.90
CA LYS A 119 0.67 7.64 -19.28
C LYS A 119 1.19 6.20 -19.54
N GLY A 120 1.75 5.95 -20.73
CA GLY A 120 2.38 4.67 -21.08
C GLY A 120 3.55 4.33 -20.15
N ALA A 121 4.42 5.29 -19.86
CA ALA A 121 5.51 5.12 -18.91
C ALA A 121 5.01 4.86 -17.48
N ALA A 122 3.94 5.53 -17.07
CA ALA A 122 3.28 5.30 -15.79
C ALA A 122 2.72 3.87 -15.69
N MET A 123 2.04 3.40 -16.74
CA MET A 123 1.53 2.02 -16.80
C MET A 123 2.66 0.99 -16.73
N ALA A 124 3.76 1.20 -17.44
CA ALA A 124 4.93 0.32 -17.38
C ALA A 124 5.49 0.21 -15.94
N THR A 125 5.50 1.32 -15.20
CA THR A 125 5.95 1.34 -13.79
C THR A 125 4.99 0.61 -12.86
N VAL A 126 3.68 0.73 -13.10
CA VAL A 126 2.65 -0.01 -12.34
C VAL A 126 2.82 -1.52 -12.55
N VAL A 127 3.06 -1.94 -13.80
CA VAL A 127 3.31 -3.35 -14.13
C VAL A 127 4.59 -3.86 -13.48
N ASP A 128 5.65 -3.07 -13.42
CA ASP A 128 6.91 -3.39 -12.73
C ASP A 128 6.66 -3.75 -11.25
N PHE A 129 6.01 -2.86 -10.51
CA PHE A 129 5.70 -3.11 -9.10
C PHE A 129 4.77 -4.31 -8.91
N GLY A 130 3.78 -4.47 -9.79
CA GLY A 130 2.86 -5.60 -9.76
C GLY A 130 3.55 -6.92 -10.02
N LEU A 131 4.38 -6.99 -11.07
CA LEU A 131 5.13 -8.19 -11.42
C LEU A 131 6.11 -8.60 -10.32
N ALA A 132 6.89 -7.65 -9.79
CA ALA A 132 7.81 -7.90 -8.69
C ALA A 132 7.06 -8.38 -7.42
N ALA A 133 5.91 -7.77 -7.09
CA ALA A 133 5.09 -8.21 -5.96
C ALA A 133 4.56 -9.64 -6.14
N VAL A 134 4.02 -9.96 -7.32
CA VAL A 134 3.47 -11.29 -7.64
C VAL A 134 4.58 -12.35 -7.56
N LEU A 135 5.73 -12.10 -8.17
CA LEU A 135 6.85 -13.03 -8.11
C LEU A 135 7.31 -13.27 -6.67
N ASN A 136 7.45 -12.21 -5.88
CA ASN A 136 7.80 -12.33 -4.47
C ASN A 136 6.75 -13.14 -3.69
N MET A 137 5.45 -12.93 -3.95
CA MET A 137 4.36 -13.67 -3.30
C MET A 137 4.40 -15.17 -3.62
N ILE A 138 4.71 -15.54 -4.87
CA ILE A 138 4.88 -16.94 -5.27
C ILE A 138 5.99 -17.61 -4.44
N PHE A 139 7.12 -16.93 -4.24
CA PHE A 139 8.21 -17.45 -3.43
C PHE A 139 7.85 -17.49 -1.94
N ILE A 140 7.15 -16.49 -1.39
CA ILE A 140 6.65 -16.52 -0.01
C ILE A 140 5.73 -17.73 0.18
N TYR A 141 4.78 -17.95 -0.73
CA TYR A 141 3.91 -19.12 -0.68
C TYR A 141 4.71 -20.43 -0.68
N LYS A 142 5.72 -20.54 -1.55
CA LYS A 142 6.58 -21.73 -1.65
C LYS A 142 7.33 -22.03 -0.36
N TYR A 143 7.81 -20.99 0.35
CA TYR A 143 8.64 -21.19 1.55
C TYR A 143 7.85 -21.23 2.86
N THR A 144 6.73 -20.54 2.94
CA THR A 144 5.96 -20.42 4.19
C THR A 144 4.59 -21.08 4.13
N GLY A 145 4.11 -21.43 2.91
CA GLY A 145 2.74 -21.87 2.69
C GLY A 145 1.70 -20.78 2.99
N PHE A 146 2.12 -19.51 3.06
CA PHE A 146 1.24 -18.39 3.32
C PHE A 146 0.60 -17.92 2.01
N ALA A 147 -0.75 -17.92 1.96
CA ALA A 147 -1.52 -17.28 0.90
C ALA A 147 -2.24 -16.05 1.45
N LEU A 148 -2.29 -14.97 0.65
CA LEU A 148 -3.06 -13.79 1.02
C LEU A 148 -4.53 -14.18 1.14
N SER A 149 -5.12 -14.00 2.33
CA SER A 149 -6.53 -14.25 2.55
C SER A 149 -7.35 -13.07 2.05
N PHE A 150 -8.36 -13.35 1.24
CA PHE A 150 -9.26 -12.34 0.68
C PHE A 150 -9.94 -11.49 1.77
N SER A 151 -10.24 -12.07 2.93
CA SER A 151 -10.84 -11.35 4.07
C SER A 151 -9.90 -10.30 4.68
N GLY A 152 -8.58 -10.48 4.57
CA GLY A 152 -7.59 -9.51 5.05
C GLY A 152 -7.49 -8.26 4.17
N VAL A 153 -7.87 -8.36 2.90
CA VAL A 153 -7.86 -7.26 1.92
C VAL A 153 -9.18 -6.49 1.93
N PHE A 154 -10.30 -7.19 2.23
CA PHE A 154 -11.64 -6.63 2.12
C PHE A 154 -11.89 -5.46 3.08
N LYS A 155 -11.49 -5.57 4.35
CA LYS A 155 -11.68 -4.50 5.35
C LYS A 155 -10.95 -3.20 4.99
N PRO A 156 -9.64 -3.20 4.65
CA PRO A 156 -8.95 -2.01 4.17
C PRO A 156 -9.56 -1.42 2.89
N ALA A 157 -10.00 -2.29 1.97
CA ALA A 157 -10.61 -1.85 0.71
C ALA A 157 -11.94 -1.11 0.93
N VAL A 158 -12.81 -1.61 1.80
CA VAL A 158 -14.10 -0.96 2.14
C VAL A 158 -13.87 0.41 2.77
N SER A 159 -12.91 0.54 3.70
CA SER A 159 -12.61 1.83 4.30
C SER A 159 -11.99 2.81 3.31
N ALA A 160 -11.10 2.34 2.44
CA ALA A 160 -10.54 3.16 1.38
C ALA A 160 -11.62 3.64 0.39
N ALA A 161 -12.59 2.76 0.06
CA ALA A 161 -13.73 3.12 -0.78
C ALA A 161 -14.62 4.18 -0.11
N ALA A 162 -14.90 4.05 1.19
CA ALA A 162 -15.67 5.05 1.95
C ALA A 162 -14.94 6.41 1.98
N MET A 163 -13.62 6.41 2.19
CA MET A 163 -12.82 7.63 2.10
C MET A 163 -12.87 8.23 0.68
N GLY A 164 -12.74 7.40 -0.36
CA GLY A 164 -12.80 7.84 -1.75
C GLY A 164 -14.13 8.49 -2.09
N ALA A 165 -15.24 7.90 -1.63
CA ALA A 165 -16.57 8.49 -1.81
C ALA A 165 -16.70 9.86 -1.11
N ALA A 166 -16.17 10.01 0.10
CA ALA A 166 -16.17 11.27 0.83
C ALA A 166 -15.30 12.35 0.15
N VAL A 167 -14.12 11.97 -0.34
CA VAL A 167 -13.23 12.86 -1.09
C VAL A 167 -13.85 13.27 -2.42
N ALA A 168 -14.41 12.31 -3.17
CA ALA A 168 -15.08 12.58 -4.42
C ALA A 168 -16.26 13.57 -4.24
N ALA A 169 -17.14 13.31 -3.24
CA ALA A 169 -18.27 14.18 -2.96
C ALA A 169 -17.86 15.64 -2.67
N ARG A 170 -16.73 15.83 -1.97
CA ARG A 170 -16.19 17.16 -1.69
C ARG A 170 -15.50 17.79 -2.91
N CYS A 171 -14.74 17.01 -3.69
CA CYS A 171 -14.12 17.51 -4.92
C CYS A 171 -15.14 18.01 -5.94
N PHE A 172 -16.29 17.37 -6.05
CA PHE A 172 -17.39 17.82 -6.91
C PHE A 172 -18.08 19.07 -6.38
N GLY A 173 -18.05 19.33 -5.06
CA GLY A 173 -18.66 20.51 -4.43
C GLY A 173 -17.74 21.75 -4.35
N ALA A 174 -16.44 21.59 -4.45
CA ALA A 174 -15.47 22.68 -4.26
C ALA A 174 -15.18 23.37 -5.62
N ARG A 175 -15.67 24.61 -5.76
CA ARG A 175 -15.43 25.45 -6.96
C ARG A 175 -14.22 26.39 -6.82
N ASP A 176 -13.68 26.60 -5.62
CA ASP A 176 -12.62 27.55 -5.31
C ASP A 176 -11.32 26.90 -4.84
N GLU A 177 -10.17 27.59 -5.04
CA GLU A 177 -8.84 27.12 -4.58
C GLU A 177 -8.78 26.85 -3.06
N LYS A 178 -9.44 27.67 -2.25
CA LYS A 178 -9.57 27.44 -0.80
C LYS A 178 -10.31 26.13 -0.50
N GLY A 179 -11.38 25.85 -1.22
CA GLY A 179 -12.13 24.61 -1.11
C GLY A 179 -11.29 23.38 -1.50
N VAL A 180 -10.31 23.54 -2.40
CA VAL A 180 -9.35 22.48 -2.76
C VAL A 180 -8.37 22.21 -1.63
N GLN A 181 -7.78 23.25 -1.02
CA GLN A 181 -6.89 23.09 0.14
C GLN A 181 -7.62 22.44 1.31
N ASP A 182 -8.83 22.89 1.64
CA ASP A 182 -9.64 22.28 2.70
C ASP A 182 -10.02 20.84 2.38
N THR A 183 -10.22 20.50 1.10
CA THR A 183 -10.47 19.13 0.65
C THR A 183 -9.25 18.23 0.81
N VAL A 184 -8.05 18.73 0.47
CA VAL A 184 -6.78 18.00 0.67
C VAL A 184 -6.53 17.76 2.14
N HIS A 185 -6.66 18.79 2.99
CA HIS A 185 -6.49 18.66 4.43
C HIS A 185 -7.51 17.68 5.03
N THR A 186 -8.76 17.74 4.59
CA THR A 186 -9.81 16.83 5.07
C THR A 186 -9.59 15.40 4.57
N ALA A 187 -9.14 15.22 3.31
CA ALA A 187 -8.82 13.88 2.78
C ALA A 187 -7.66 13.24 3.53
N VAL A 188 -6.61 14.01 3.83
CA VAL A 188 -5.48 13.54 4.66
C VAL A 188 -5.95 13.21 6.08
N ALA A 189 -6.74 14.07 6.70
CA ALA A 189 -7.29 13.84 8.04
C ALA A 189 -8.21 12.61 8.07
N LEU A 190 -9.13 12.47 7.11
CA LEU A 190 -10.00 11.29 6.99
C LEU A 190 -9.21 10.02 6.67
N GLY A 191 -8.18 10.11 5.84
CA GLY A 191 -7.28 8.99 5.55
C GLY A 191 -6.53 8.52 6.79
N LEU A 192 -5.99 9.46 7.58
CA LEU A 192 -5.34 9.17 8.85
C LEU A 192 -6.31 8.59 9.88
N VAL A 193 -7.49 9.20 10.04
CA VAL A 193 -8.51 8.71 10.97
C VAL A 193 -9.04 7.34 10.56
N SER A 194 -9.32 7.14 9.26
CA SER A 194 -9.75 5.83 8.74
C SER A 194 -8.65 4.78 8.90
N GLY A 195 -7.38 5.14 8.66
CA GLY A 195 -6.23 4.27 8.87
C GLY A 195 -6.08 3.87 10.33
N VAL A 196 -6.23 4.83 11.26
CA VAL A 196 -6.18 4.56 12.71
C VAL A 196 -7.37 3.73 13.16
N LEU A 197 -8.58 4.04 12.72
CA LEU A 197 -9.80 3.26 13.08
C LEU A 197 -9.72 1.83 12.53
N LEU A 198 -9.17 1.64 11.32
CA LEU A 198 -8.94 0.30 10.78
C LEU A 198 -7.82 -0.42 11.49
N ALA A 199 -6.75 0.27 11.86
CA ALA A 199 -5.68 -0.32 12.66
C ALA A 199 -6.22 -0.80 14.00
N VAL A 200 -7.07 0.00 14.65
CA VAL A 200 -7.67 -0.33 15.97
C VAL A 200 -8.81 -1.35 15.84
N GLY A 201 -9.68 -1.24 14.85
CA GLY A 201 -10.84 -2.14 14.70
C GLY A 201 -10.59 -3.37 13.81
N GLY A 202 -9.55 -3.37 13.01
CA GLY A 202 -9.17 -4.48 12.11
C GLY A 202 -8.03 -5.35 12.61
N MET A 203 -7.31 -4.91 13.65
CA MET A 203 -6.21 -5.66 14.30
C MET A 203 -6.73 -6.30 15.58
N GLY A 204 -6.40 -7.57 15.80
CA GLY A 204 -6.59 -8.22 17.11
C GLY A 204 -5.66 -7.62 18.16
N LYS A 205 -5.92 -7.89 19.44
CA LYS A 205 -5.03 -7.47 20.54
C LYS A 205 -3.58 -7.89 20.28
N ASP A 206 -3.40 -9.12 19.83
CA ASP A 206 -2.10 -9.75 19.57
C ASP A 206 -1.34 -9.04 18.42
N ASP A 207 -2.07 -8.54 17.43
CA ASP A 207 -1.48 -7.80 16.30
C ASP A 207 -0.95 -6.42 16.75
N LEU A 208 -1.65 -5.77 17.68
CA LEU A 208 -1.27 -4.46 18.24
C LEU A 208 -0.10 -4.58 19.21
N GLU A 209 -0.03 -5.63 20.01
CA GLU A 209 1.11 -5.90 20.92
C GLU A 209 2.42 -6.16 20.16
N SER A 210 2.33 -6.67 18.93
CA SER A 210 3.49 -6.93 18.10
C SER A 210 4.10 -5.69 17.43
N LEU A 211 3.45 -4.51 17.52
CA LEU A 211 3.93 -3.27 16.92
C LEU A 211 4.88 -2.51 17.88
N PRO A 212 6.19 -2.42 17.57
CA PRO A 212 7.11 -1.65 18.40
C PRO A 212 6.76 -0.15 18.34
N PHE A 213 6.82 0.54 19.48
CA PHE A 213 6.61 1.98 19.70
C PHE A 213 5.18 2.53 19.60
N ILE A 214 4.28 1.96 18.79
CA ILE A 214 2.95 2.53 18.54
C ILE A 214 1.85 1.64 19.13
N GLY A 215 2.09 0.33 19.28
CA GLY A 215 1.10 -0.65 19.72
C GLY A 215 0.45 -0.31 21.07
N HIS A 216 1.22 0.05 22.07
CA HIS A 216 0.71 0.45 23.40
C HIS A 216 -0.20 1.69 23.36
N ARG A 217 0.11 2.67 22.53
CA ARG A 217 -0.72 3.88 22.38
C ARG A 217 -2.03 3.60 21.66
N LEU A 218 -1.99 2.73 20.66
CA LEU A 218 -3.17 2.30 19.90
C LEU A 218 -4.06 1.38 20.75
N LEU A 219 -3.49 0.49 21.57
CA LEU A 219 -4.24 -0.32 22.53
C LEU A 219 -4.96 0.55 23.57
N ALA A 220 -4.28 1.54 24.15
CA ALA A 220 -4.88 2.46 25.10
C ALA A 220 -6.01 3.31 24.48
N ALA A 221 -5.86 3.72 23.23
CA ALA A 221 -6.91 4.41 22.49
C ALA A 221 -8.10 3.48 22.17
N GLY A 222 -7.82 2.24 21.76
CA GLY A 222 -8.86 1.24 21.45
C GLY A 222 -9.65 0.80 22.68
N GLN A 223 -9.01 0.68 23.85
CA GLN A 223 -9.69 0.41 25.12
C GLN A 223 -10.60 1.58 25.55
N LYS A 224 -10.15 2.84 25.37
CA LYS A 224 -10.98 4.02 25.65
C LYS A 224 -12.22 4.12 24.73
N LEU A 225 -12.12 3.60 23.51
CA LEU A 225 -13.21 3.60 22.53
C LEU A 225 -14.10 2.34 22.61
N GLY A 226 -13.84 1.42 23.55
CA GLY A 226 -14.66 0.22 23.75
C GLY A 226 -14.52 -0.87 22.70
N TYR A 227 -13.48 -0.80 21.85
CA TYR A 227 -13.23 -1.79 20.78
C TYR A 227 -12.64 -3.11 21.29
N PHE A 228 -12.03 -3.10 22.45
CA PHE A 228 -11.49 -4.30 23.10
C PHE A 228 -12.14 -4.44 24.48
N ARG A 229 -13.00 -5.42 24.62
CA ARG A 229 -13.46 -5.94 25.91
C ARG A 229 -12.55 -7.05 26.41
#